data_c5e3d352d6c3697b0ce7c78d35a05894
#
_entry.id   c5e3d352d6c3697b0ce7c78d35a05894
#
_cell.length_a   1.000
_cell.length_b   1.000
_cell.length_c   1.000
_cell.angle_alpha   90.00
_cell.angle_beta   90.00
_cell.angle_gamma   90.00
#
_symmetry.space_group_name_H-M   'P 1'
#
loop_
_entity.id
_entity.type
_entity.pdbx_description
1 polymer ?
#
loop_
_entity_poly.entity_id
_entity_poly.type
_entity_poly.pdbx_seq_one_letter_code
_entity_poly.pdbx_strand_id
1 'polypeptide(L)'
;MPEGTELTVVDGDYHTETDGEIIDRLEIKGELFIDHDDVKVKCTRVWEMTTNEGDNLKMWLSTLGDPEGVDNGSALKKSDYTVRRVEIMGTYDGLKAEGDVDVRDSYIHDLYRTRDDSQDNGWTHNDGVQIDRGSDMTFKNNTFDMWSFTDGESAGEHLFKTPYGNGDGYTTSAFMITGKKVDDVLIEDNLIRGRTSRAVHVTRAKDGVEVIGNTVGREGRDYPEAFSVTAGTEVEDNVFDNGEPAED
;
A
#
# COMPACT_ATOMS: atom_id res chain seq x y z
N MET A 1 6.79 7.93 11.63
CA MET A 1 8.13 8.13 12.25
C MET A 1 7.97 8.91 13.56
N PRO A 2 8.78 8.72 14.63
CA PRO A 2 8.68 9.52 15.85
C PRO A 2 8.88 11.01 15.57
N GLU A 3 8.09 11.87 16.22
CA GLU A 3 8.20 13.31 16.07
C GLU A 3 9.59 13.81 16.54
N GLY A 4 10.19 14.73 15.77
CA GLY A 4 11.50 15.28 16.07
C GLY A 4 12.70 14.37 15.72
N THR A 5 12.49 13.29 14.99
CA THR A 5 13.60 12.47 14.46
C THR A 5 14.44 13.30 13.48
N GLU A 6 15.72 13.51 13.82
CA GLU A 6 16.68 14.12 12.90
C GLU A 6 17.19 13.08 11.90
N LEU A 7 17.17 13.42 10.62
CA LEU A 7 17.59 12.55 9.53
C LEU A 7 18.88 13.05 8.86
N THR A 8 19.73 12.11 8.48
CA THR A 8 20.85 12.40 7.60
C THR A 8 20.42 12.18 6.16
N VAL A 9 20.57 13.21 5.31
CA VAL A 9 20.15 13.15 3.91
C VAL A 9 21.16 12.38 3.08
N VAL A 10 20.65 11.46 2.26
CA VAL A 10 21.35 10.76 1.18
C VAL A 10 20.67 11.17 -0.12
N ASP A 11 21.36 11.91 -0.97
CA ASP A 11 20.86 12.30 -2.27
C ASP A 11 21.11 11.18 -3.30
N GLY A 12 20.01 10.64 -3.86
CA GLY A 12 20.06 9.53 -4.83
C GLY A 12 19.88 8.15 -4.18
N ASP A 13 20.17 7.12 -4.97
CA ASP A 13 19.95 5.73 -4.60
C ASP A 13 20.94 5.24 -3.54
N TYR A 14 20.47 4.28 -2.74
CA TYR A 14 21.27 3.61 -1.73
C TYR A 14 21.20 2.09 -1.92
N HIS A 15 22.34 1.45 -1.95
CA HIS A 15 22.46 -0.02 -1.99
C HIS A 15 22.99 -0.51 -0.65
N THR A 16 22.37 -1.55 -0.08
CA THR A 16 22.91 -2.18 1.12
C THR A 16 24.26 -2.82 0.83
N GLU A 17 25.15 -2.85 1.84
CA GLU A 17 26.54 -3.28 1.67
C GLU A 17 26.85 -4.63 2.32
N THR A 18 26.02 -5.07 3.29
CA THR A 18 26.26 -6.29 4.07
C THR A 18 24.96 -6.91 4.60
N ASP A 19 24.99 -8.21 4.84
CA ASP A 19 23.93 -8.90 5.56
C ASP A 19 23.76 -8.33 6.96
N GLY A 20 22.51 -8.22 7.39
CA GLY A 20 22.15 -7.69 8.70
C GLY A 20 22.36 -6.18 8.86
N GLU A 21 22.61 -5.44 7.78
CA GLU A 21 22.80 -3.99 7.84
C GLU A 21 21.64 -3.28 8.53
N ILE A 22 21.98 -2.24 9.28
CA ILE A 22 20.98 -1.42 9.96
C ILE A 22 20.99 0.00 9.38
N ILE A 23 19.95 0.33 8.64
CA ILE A 23 19.69 1.66 8.10
C ILE A 23 18.83 2.41 9.11
N ASP A 24 19.41 3.43 9.76
CA ASP A 24 18.77 4.17 10.85
C ASP A 24 18.92 5.68 10.65
N ARG A 25 17.80 6.40 10.71
CA ARG A 25 17.74 7.87 10.63
C ARG A 25 18.34 8.46 9.36
N LEU A 26 18.08 7.84 8.24
CA LEU A 26 18.41 8.40 6.93
C LEU A 26 17.16 9.01 6.26
N GLU A 27 17.36 9.98 5.41
CA GLU A 27 16.43 10.43 4.38
C GLU A 27 17.04 10.10 3.02
N ILE A 28 16.60 9.02 2.42
CA ILE A 28 17.09 8.56 1.11
C ILE A 28 16.16 9.12 0.04
N LYS A 29 16.67 10.11 -0.74
CA LYS A 29 15.94 10.78 -1.82
C LYS A 29 16.11 10.06 -3.15
N GLY A 30 15.84 8.76 -3.15
CA GLY A 30 15.98 7.85 -4.26
C GLY A 30 15.46 6.48 -3.88
N GLU A 31 15.85 5.46 -4.62
CA GLU A 31 15.49 4.07 -4.33
C GLU A 31 16.50 3.43 -3.36
N LEU A 32 15.98 2.75 -2.35
CA LEU A 32 16.76 1.86 -1.49
C LEU A 32 16.69 0.44 -2.04
N PHE A 33 17.82 -0.07 -2.50
CA PHE A 33 17.98 -1.44 -2.96
C PHE A 33 18.46 -2.33 -1.80
N ILE A 34 17.64 -3.31 -1.46
CA ILE A 34 18.00 -4.33 -0.48
C ILE A 34 18.69 -5.46 -1.26
N ASP A 35 20.00 -5.45 -1.26
CA ASP A 35 20.86 -6.40 -1.98
C ASP A 35 21.47 -7.47 -1.06
N HIS A 36 21.09 -7.44 0.24
CA HIS A 36 21.66 -8.29 1.29
C HIS A 36 20.59 -8.80 2.25
N ASP A 37 20.85 -9.94 2.90
CA ASP A 37 19.91 -10.60 3.79
C ASP A 37 19.79 -9.91 5.16
N ASP A 38 18.65 -10.09 5.83
CA ASP A 38 18.36 -9.65 7.19
C ASP A 38 18.52 -8.13 7.45
N VAL A 39 18.41 -7.30 6.45
CA VAL A 39 18.50 -5.84 6.55
C VAL A 39 17.38 -5.27 7.44
N LYS A 40 17.72 -4.28 8.22
CA LYS A 40 16.81 -3.58 9.14
C LYS A 40 16.75 -2.09 8.84
N VAL A 41 15.56 -1.61 8.54
CA VAL A 41 15.30 -0.18 8.29
C VAL A 41 14.46 0.37 9.42
N LYS A 42 14.91 1.43 10.09
CA LYS A 42 14.16 2.05 11.18
C LYS A 42 14.31 3.57 11.22
N CYS A 43 13.25 4.26 11.61
CA CYS A 43 13.24 5.71 11.75
C CYS A 43 13.81 6.44 10.51
N THR A 44 13.59 5.87 9.33
CA THR A 44 14.19 6.29 8.05
C THR A 44 13.07 6.73 7.11
N ARG A 45 13.32 7.73 6.28
CA ARG A 45 12.48 8.10 5.15
C ARG A 45 13.14 7.61 3.87
N VAL A 46 12.36 6.96 3.02
CA VAL A 46 12.81 6.44 1.72
C VAL A 46 11.75 6.76 0.68
N TRP A 47 12.12 7.22 -0.49
CA TRP A 47 11.15 7.50 -1.55
C TRP A 47 10.61 6.22 -2.17
N GLU A 48 11.49 5.26 -2.43
CA GLU A 48 11.14 3.97 -2.99
C GLU A 48 12.04 2.87 -2.45
N MET A 49 11.56 1.63 -2.39
CA MET A 49 12.36 0.49 -1.92
C MET A 49 12.07 -0.78 -2.72
N THR A 50 13.11 -1.51 -3.03
CA THR A 50 13.03 -2.83 -3.66
C THR A 50 13.75 -3.88 -2.84
N THR A 51 13.06 -5.02 -2.59
CA THR A 51 13.60 -6.23 -1.95
C THR A 51 13.64 -7.39 -2.95
N ASN A 52 14.26 -8.51 -2.60
CA ASN A 52 14.22 -9.74 -3.40
C ASN A 52 13.79 -10.93 -2.54
N GLU A 53 13.54 -12.06 -3.17
CA GLU A 53 13.26 -13.31 -2.48
C GLU A 53 14.48 -13.72 -1.64
N GLY A 54 14.27 -13.97 -0.35
CA GLY A 54 15.30 -14.34 0.61
C GLY A 54 15.89 -13.16 1.42
N ASP A 55 15.66 -11.90 1.05
CA ASP A 55 16.27 -10.74 1.71
C ASP A 55 15.83 -10.55 3.18
N ASN A 56 14.64 -11.04 3.55
CA ASN A 56 14.09 -10.98 4.91
C ASN A 56 14.18 -9.58 5.55
N LEU A 57 13.77 -8.56 4.79
CA LEU A 57 13.75 -7.16 5.24
C LEU A 57 12.83 -6.95 6.44
N LYS A 58 13.29 -6.19 7.42
CA LYS A 58 12.48 -5.71 8.54
C LYS A 58 12.49 -4.20 8.62
N MET A 59 11.33 -3.58 8.43
CA MET A 59 11.16 -2.13 8.48
C MET A 59 10.17 -1.72 9.57
N TRP A 60 10.53 -0.69 10.35
CA TRP A 60 9.62 -0.13 11.35
C TRP A 60 9.86 1.34 11.66
N LEU A 61 8.80 2.03 12.12
CA LEU A 61 8.81 3.44 12.53
C LEU A 61 9.39 4.38 11.45
N SER A 62 9.15 4.06 10.19
CA SER A 62 9.73 4.75 9.03
C SER A 62 8.63 5.34 8.15
N THR A 63 9.02 6.10 7.13
CA THR A 63 8.14 6.63 6.09
C THR A 63 8.63 6.18 4.73
N LEU A 64 7.73 5.66 3.89
CA LEU A 64 7.96 5.34 2.48
C LEU A 64 7.17 6.30 1.60
N GLY A 65 7.82 6.80 0.55
CA GLY A 65 7.25 7.74 -0.40
C GLY A 65 7.61 9.19 -0.12
N ASP A 66 7.21 10.05 -1.05
CA ASP A 66 7.46 11.50 -1.00
C ASP A 66 6.13 12.26 -0.89
N PRO A 67 5.97 13.20 0.06
CA PRO A 67 4.77 14.02 0.16
C PRO A 67 4.50 14.92 -1.05
N GLU A 68 5.48 15.16 -1.89
CA GLU A 68 5.31 15.91 -3.16
C GLU A 68 4.93 15.00 -4.33
N GLY A 69 5.00 13.68 -4.14
CA GLY A 69 4.70 12.66 -5.12
C GLY A 69 5.89 12.28 -6.00
N VAL A 70 6.05 10.99 -6.22
CA VAL A 70 7.03 10.44 -7.17
C VAL A 70 6.30 9.75 -8.31
N ASP A 71 6.68 10.08 -9.53
CA ASP A 71 6.15 9.48 -10.76
C ASP A 71 6.76 8.07 -10.95
N ASN A 72 6.48 7.20 -9.99
CA ASN A 72 7.04 5.87 -9.96
C ASN A 72 6.06 4.85 -9.33
N GLY A 73 6.26 3.58 -9.63
CA GLY A 73 5.37 2.47 -9.35
C GLY A 73 4.85 2.35 -7.91
N SER A 74 5.54 1.58 -7.07
CA SER A 74 5.12 1.29 -5.69
C SER A 74 6.21 1.70 -4.70
N ALA A 75 5.81 2.16 -3.51
CA ALA A 75 6.78 2.59 -2.50
C ALA A 75 7.67 1.43 -2.00
N LEU A 76 7.13 0.21 -1.91
CA LEU A 76 7.88 -1.02 -1.62
C LEU A 76 7.45 -2.13 -2.56
N LYS A 77 8.43 -2.82 -3.15
CA LYS A 77 8.21 -3.82 -4.20
C LYS A 77 8.79 -5.18 -3.81
N LYS A 78 8.14 -6.23 -4.34
CA LYS A 78 8.49 -7.65 -4.38
C LYS A 78 8.14 -8.45 -3.12
N SER A 79 9.07 -9.16 -2.50
CA SER A 79 8.82 -10.21 -1.51
C SER A 79 9.72 -10.10 -0.28
N ASP A 80 9.52 -10.99 0.68
CA ASP A 80 10.38 -11.19 1.85
C ASP A 80 10.57 -9.93 2.71
N TYR A 81 9.46 -9.26 3.05
CA TYR A 81 9.54 -8.12 3.94
C TYR A 81 8.51 -8.13 5.07
N THR A 82 8.96 -7.64 6.22
CA THR A 82 8.13 -7.34 7.38
C THR A 82 8.10 -5.84 7.62
N VAL A 83 6.90 -5.25 7.62
CA VAL A 83 6.66 -3.81 7.82
C VAL A 83 5.80 -3.59 9.04
N ARG A 84 6.24 -2.72 9.97
CA ARG A 84 5.54 -2.42 11.22
C ARG A 84 5.55 -0.92 11.50
N ARG A 85 4.37 -0.31 11.70
CA ARG A 85 4.23 1.10 12.06
C ARG A 85 4.97 2.02 11.08
N VAL A 86 4.76 1.77 9.80
CA VAL A 86 5.33 2.55 8.70
C VAL A 86 4.23 3.39 8.07
N GLU A 87 4.56 4.61 7.72
CA GLU A 87 3.73 5.50 6.93
C GLU A 87 4.14 5.36 5.46
N ILE A 88 3.16 5.18 4.58
CA ILE A 88 3.38 4.92 3.15
C ILE A 88 2.51 5.87 2.34
N MET A 89 3.12 6.68 1.45
CA MET A 89 2.43 7.70 0.67
C MET A 89 3.18 8.11 -0.59
N GLY A 90 2.55 8.91 -1.45
CA GLY A 90 3.22 9.66 -2.51
C GLY A 90 3.71 8.84 -3.71
N THR A 91 3.27 7.60 -3.85
CA THR A 91 3.57 6.72 -4.99
C THR A 91 2.28 6.27 -5.67
N TYR A 92 2.34 5.68 -6.86
CA TYR A 92 1.14 5.16 -7.53
C TYR A 92 0.47 4.08 -6.68
N ASP A 93 1.21 3.05 -6.29
CA ASP A 93 0.76 2.05 -5.35
C ASP A 93 1.52 2.18 -4.02
N GLY A 94 0.85 1.88 -2.92
CA GLY A 94 1.53 1.84 -1.63
C GLY A 94 2.55 0.70 -1.60
N LEU A 95 2.10 -0.52 -1.87
CA LEU A 95 2.92 -1.72 -1.81
C LEU A 95 2.67 -2.62 -3.03
N LYS A 96 3.70 -3.28 -3.51
CA LYS A 96 3.60 -4.44 -4.38
C LYS A 96 4.11 -5.68 -3.65
N ALA A 97 3.20 -6.63 -3.38
CA ALA A 97 3.51 -7.83 -2.62
C ALA A 97 3.54 -9.06 -3.55
N GLU A 98 4.63 -9.83 -3.48
CA GLU A 98 4.87 -10.98 -4.35
C GLU A 98 5.16 -12.29 -3.57
N GLY A 99 4.99 -12.30 -2.24
CA GLY A 99 5.11 -13.43 -1.34
C GLY A 99 5.95 -13.15 -0.09
N ASP A 100 5.74 -13.93 0.98
CA ASP A 100 6.42 -13.79 2.27
C ASP A 100 6.38 -12.35 2.82
N VAL A 101 5.17 -11.77 2.87
CA VAL A 101 4.95 -10.36 3.23
C VAL A 101 4.10 -10.27 4.50
N ASP A 102 4.57 -9.49 5.47
CA ASP A 102 3.83 -9.23 6.70
C ASP A 102 3.80 -7.73 7.03
N VAL A 103 2.65 -7.08 6.82
CA VAL A 103 2.43 -5.65 7.04
C VAL A 103 1.42 -5.43 8.14
N ARG A 104 1.81 -4.77 9.22
CA ARG A 104 0.90 -4.49 10.34
C ARG A 104 1.07 -3.11 10.94
N ASP A 105 0.00 -2.64 11.58
CA ASP A 105 -0.01 -1.39 12.34
C ASP A 105 0.47 -0.18 11.53
N SER A 106 0.31 -0.21 10.20
CA SER A 106 0.87 0.76 9.28
C SER A 106 -0.22 1.66 8.68
N TYR A 107 0.18 2.81 8.14
CA TYR A 107 -0.72 3.80 7.59
C TYR A 107 -0.37 4.06 6.12
N ILE A 108 -1.28 3.68 5.23
CA ILE A 108 -1.17 3.83 3.79
C ILE A 108 -2.17 4.91 3.36
N HIS A 109 -1.68 5.99 2.76
CA HIS A 109 -2.51 7.13 2.42
C HIS A 109 -1.90 7.99 1.33
N ASP A 110 -2.65 8.98 0.84
CA ASP A 110 -2.15 10.01 -0.08
C ASP A 110 -1.34 9.45 -1.24
N LEU A 111 -1.94 8.53 -2.00
CA LEU A 111 -1.29 7.97 -3.18
C LEU A 111 -1.18 9.03 -4.28
N TYR A 112 -0.07 9.02 -5.01
CA TYR A 112 0.16 9.95 -6.11
C TYR A 112 -0.48 9.45 -7.40
N ARG A 113 -1.18 10.34 -8.11
CA ARG A 113 -1.90 10.02 -9.34
C ARG A 113 -1.51 10.96 -10.47
N THR A 114 -1.19 10.41 -11.62
CA THR A 114 -0.84 11.21 -12.81
C THR A 114 -1.60 10.74 -14.04
N ARG A 115 -1.51 11.51 -15.11
CA ARG A 115 -2.09 11.16 -16.40
C ARG A 115 -1.36 9.97 -17.02
N ASP A 116 -2.15 8.98 -17.44
CA ASP A 116 -1.67 7.83 -18.20
C ASP A 116 -2.68 7.49 -19.30
N ASP A 117 -2.41 7.95 -20.50
CA ASP A 117 -3.27 7.75 -21.66
C ASP A 117 -3.34 6.28 -22.11
N SER A 118 -2.51 5.40 -21.56
CA SER A 118 -2.58 3.95 -21.79
C SER A 118 -3.69 3.28 -20.98
N GLN A 119 -4.23 3.95 -19.98
CA GLN A 119 -5.32 3.46 -19.13
C GLN A 119 -6.68 3.91 -19.65
N ASP A 120 -7.70 3.08 -19.47
CA ASP A 120 -9.05 3.32 -19.98
C ASP A 120 -9.66 4.66 -19.54
N ASN A 121 -9.31 5.13 -18.37
CA ASN A 121 -9.79 6.40 -17.80
C ASN A 121 -8.80 7.56 -17.96
N GLY A 122 -7.64 7.33 -18.59
CA GLY A 122 -6.58 8.33 -18.80
C GLY A 122 -5.79 8.72 -17.55
N TRP A 123 -5.81 7.88 -16.52
CA TRP A 123 -5.10 8.07 -15.27
C TRP A 123 -4.41 6.79 -14.80
N THR A 124 -3.34 6.91 -14.02
CA THR A 124 -2.71 5.77 -13.35
C THR A 124 -3.72 5.03 -12.46
N HIS A 125 -3.58 3.72 -12.37
CA HIS A 125 -4.19 2.95 -11.31
C HIS A 125 -3.41 3.18 -10.02
N ASN A 126 -4.13 3.30 -8.92
CA ASN A 126 -3.55 3.56 -7.62
C ASN A 126 -4.16 2.59 -6.62
N ASP A 127 -3.36 1.66 -6.18
CA ASP A 127 -3.77 0.63 -5.22
C ASP A 127 -2.99 0.78 -3.89
N GLY A 128 -3.65 0.53 -2.77
CA GLY A 128 -2.96 0.45 -1.49
C GLY A 128 -1.94 -0.69 -1.49
N VAL A 129 -2.38 -1.86 -1.96
CA VAL A 129 -1.55 -3.05 -2.16
C VAL A 129 -1.93 -3.71 -3.48
N GLN A 130 -0.96 -3.94 -4.36
CA GLN A 130 -1.11 -4.74 -5.57
C GLN A 130 -0.48 -6.12 -5.36
N ILE A 131 -1.22 -7.20 -5.70
CA ILE A 131 -0.77 -8.59 -5.58
C ILE A 131 -1.01 -9.33 -6.89
N ASP A 132 0.06 -9.65 -7.60
CA ASP A 132 0.00 -10.34 -8.90
C ASP A 132 0.40 -11.82 -8.81
N ARG A 133 1.12 -12.22 -7.75
CA ARG A 133 1.62 -13.56 -7.52
C ARG A 133 2.09 -13.75 -6.08
N GLY A 134 2.40 -14.98 -5.70
CA GLY A 134 3.01 -15.33 -4.41
C GLY A 134 2.00 -15.82 -3.38
N SER A 135 2.52 -16.22 -2.24
CA SER A 135 1.78 -16.74 -1.08
C SER A 135 2.32 -16.18 0.22
N ASP A 136 1.72 -16.59 1.34
CA ASP A 136 2.17 -16.23 2.69
C ASP A 136 2.20 -14.73 2.94
N MET A 137 1.08 -14.06 2.65
CA MET A 137 0.96 -12.61 2.81
C MET A 137 -0.06 -12.25 3.88
N THR A 138 0.34 -11.42 4.84
CA THR A 138 -0.54 -10.93 5.92
C THR A 138 -0.58 -9.39 5.95
N PHE A 139 -1.79 -8.85 5.94
CA PHE A 139 -2.06 -7.42 6.11
C PHE A 139 -3.04 -7.25 7.27
N LYS A 140 -2.52 -6.85 8.45
CA LYS A 140 -3.32 -6.82 9.66
C LYS A 140 -3.21 -5.50 10.42
N ASN A 141 -4.37 -5.01 10.90
CA ASN A 141 -4.47 -3.80 11.75
C ASN A 141 -3.85 -2.56 11.10
N ASN A 142 -3.94 -2.44 9.77
CA ASN A 142 -3.47 -1.27 9.05
C ASN A 142 -4.63 -0.27 8.83
N THR A 143 -4.27 0.98 8.58
CA THR A 143 -5.20 1.99 8.09
C THR A 143 -4.87 2.31 6.63
N PHE A 144 -5.83 2.10 5.77
CA PHE A 144 -5.81 2.51 4.36
C PHE A 144 -6.73 3.72 4.20
N ASP A 145 -6.15 4.90 4.02
CA ASP A 145 -6.89 6.13 3.74
C ASP A 145 -6.73 6.46 2.25
N MET A 146 -7.63 5.88 1.46
CA MET A 146 -7.51 5.73 0.01
C MET A 146 -7.92 7.01 -0.73
N TRP A 147 -7.18 8.08 -0.49
CA TRP A 147 -7.19 9.30 -1.27
C TRP A 147 -5.94 9.40 -2.12
N SER A 148 -6.04 10.09 -3.26
CA SER A 148 -4.90 10.41 -4.10
C SER A 148 -4.81 11.90 -4.35
N PHE A 149 -3.61 12.37 -4.64
CA PHE A 149 -3.33 13.73 -5.09
C PHE A 149 -2.63 13.71 -6.45
N THR A 150 -2.58 14.87 -7.12
CA THR A 150 -2.03 15.00 -8.47
C THR A 150 -0.94 16.09 -8.52
N ASP A 151 -0.30 16.25 -9.67
CA ASP A 151 0.68 17.31 -9.92
C ASP A 151 0.21 18.68 -9.41
N GLY A 152 1.06 19.35 -8.64
CA GLY A 152 0.81 20.67 -8.06
C GLY A 152 0.00 20.64 -6.76
N GLU A 153 -0.29 19.48 -6.24
CA GLU A 153 -0.84 19.23 -4.90
C GLU A 153 0.20 18.50 -4.06
N SER A 154 0.05 18.51 -2.75
CA SER A 154 0.88 17.73 -1.83
C SER A 154 0.03 16.74 -1.05
N ALA A 155 0.65 15.74 -0.46
CA ALA A 155 0.00 14.81 0.46
C ALA A 155 -0.74 15.59 1.57
N GLY A 156 -2.00 15.19 1.85
CA GLY A 156 -2.88 15.89 2.78
C GLY A 156 -3.66 17.06 2.19
N GLU A 157 -3.36 17.51 0.98
CA GLU A 157 -4.13 18.55 0.26
C GLU A 157 -5.28 17.95 -0.56
N HIS A 158 -5.93 16.92 -0.05
CA HIS A 158 -7.10 16.35 -0.72
C HIS A 158 -8.14 17.40 -0.97
N LEU A 159 -8.36 17.68 -2.22
CA LEU A 159 -9.46 18.50 -2.63
C LEU A 159 -10.73 17.67 -2.44
N PHE A 160 -11.42 17.85 -1.33
CA PHE A 160 -12.80 17.42 -1.13
C PHE A 160 -13.72 18.12 -2.14
N LYS A 161 -13.33 18.10 -3.40
CA LYS A 161 -14.08 18.69 -4.51
C LYS A 161 -15.07 17.67 -5.02
N THR A 162 -16.19 17.60 -4.33
CA THR A 162 -17.44 16.94 -4.69
C THR A 162 -17.40 15.40 -4.71
N PRO A 163 -18.45 14.75 -4.18
CA PRO A 163 -18.55 13.28 -4.17
C PRO A 163 -18.63 12.63 -5.55
N TYR A 164 -18.71 13.40 -6.64
CA TYR A 164 -18.87 12.92 -8.01
C TYR A 164 -18.14 13.78 -9.04
N GLY A 165 -17.14 14.56 -8.66
CA GLY A 165 -16.38 15.46 -9.56
C GLY A 165 -15.21 14.74 -10.20
N ASN A 166 -15.26 14.59 -11.48
CA ASN A 166 -14.22 14.38 -12.48
C ASN A 166 -12.78 14.04 -11.99
N GLY A 167 -12.60 12.91 -11.33
CA GLY A 167 -11.29 12.27 -11.25
C GLY A 167 -10.39 12.65 -10.09
N ASP A 168 -10.62 13.74 -9.37
CA ASP A 168 -9.73 14.18 -8.30
C ASP A 168 -9.91 13.33 -7.03
N GLY A 169 -8.81 12.84 -6.46
CA GLY A 169 -8.76 12.12 -5.21
C GLY A 169 -9.22 10.65 -5.23
N TYR A 170 -9.28 10.03 -6.40
CA TYR A 170 -9.76 8.67 -6.59
C TYR A 170 -8.62 7.65 -6.65
N THR A 171 -8.79 6.53 -5.98
CA THR A 171 -7.91 5.35 -6.06
C THR A 171 -8.67 4.14 -6.60
N THR A 172 -7.96 3.12 -7.07
CA THR A 172 -8.59 1.93 -7.65
C THR A 172 -9.09 0.99 -6.56
N SER A 173 -8.20 0.51 -5.71
CA SER A 173 -8.56 -0.40 -4.60
C SER A 173 -7.61 -0.24 -3.42
N ALA A 174 -8.05 -0.56 -2.21
CA ALA A 174 -7.10 -0.73 -1.13
C ALA A 174 -6.27 -2.01 -1.34
N PHE A 175 -6.92 -3.08 -1.82
CA PHE A 175 -6.25 -4.31 -2.23
C PHE A 175 -6.68 -4.71 -3.62
N MET A 176 -5.73 -4.82 -4.55
CA MET A 176 -5.93 -5.32 -5.92
C MET A 176 -5.19 -6.64 -6.09
N ILE A 177 -5.94 -7.74 -6.21
CA ILE A 177 -5.41 -9.10 -6.37
C ILE A 177 -5.77 -9.62 -7.75
N THR A 178 -4.78 -9.71 -8.65
CA THR A 178 -5.01 -10.04 -10.06
C THR A 178 -4.36 -11.33 -10.53
N GLY A 179 -3.49 -11.92 -9.72
CA GLY A 179 -2.64 -13.04 -10.12
C GLY A 179 -3.27 -14.42 -9.93
N LYS A 180 -3.23 -15.26 -10.96
CA LYS A 180 -3.66 -16.68 -10.89
C LYS A 180 -2.79 -17.57 -10.00
N LYS A 181 -1.67 -17.07 -9.52
CA LYS A 181 -0.72 -17.79 -8.66
C LYS A 181 -0.67 -17.17 -7.26
N VAL A 182 -1.72 -16.44 -6.90
CA VAL A 182 -1.86 -15.88 -5.55
C VAL A 182 -2.63 -16.88 -4.72
N ASP A 183 -2.09 -17.23 -3.56
CA ASP A 183 -2.72 -18.02 -2.51
C ASP A 183 -2.22 -17.56 -1.12
N ASP A 184 -2.87 -18.01 -0.04
CA ASP A 184 -2.53 -17.72 1.35
C ASP A 184 -2.34 -16.21 1.63
N VAL A 185 -3.40 -15.43 1.39
CA VAL A 185 -3.43 -13.98 1.66
C VAL A 185 -4.45 -13.70 2.75
N LEU A 186 -4.00 -13.15 3.87
CA LEU A 186 -4.85 -12.71 4.98
C LEU A 186 -4.95 -11.18 5.03
N ILE A 187 -6.17 -10.65 4.92
CA ILE A 187 -6.52 -9.23 5.05
C ILE A 187 -7.43 -9.10 6.28
N GLU A 188 -6.85 -8.76 7.43
CA GLU A 188 -7.55 -8.88 8.72
C GLU A 188 -7.49 -7.57 9.54
N ASP A 189 -8.61 -7.22 10.17
CA ASP A 189 -8.73 -6.11 11.13
C ASP A 189 -8.25 -4.74 10.59
N ASN A 190 -8.29 -4.50 9.28
CA ASN A 190 -7.87 -3.22 8.72
C ASN A 190 -9.02 -2.20 8.72
N LEU A 191 -8.67 -0.92 8.84
CA LEU A 191 -9.55 0.19 8.55
C LEU A 191 -9.31 0.66 7.12
N ILE A 192 -10.31 0.55 6.25
CA ILE A 192 -10.24 0.94 4.84
C ILE A 192 -11.26 2.05 4.61
N ARG A 193 -10.80 3.25 4.30
CA ARG A 193 -11.65 4.42 4.04
C ARG A 193 -11.10 5.26 2.89
N GLY A 194 -11.79 6.34 2.55
CA GLY A 194 -11.40 7.21 1.47
C GLY A 194 -12.13 6.90 0.16
N ARG A 195 -11.65 7.44 -0.94
CA ARG A 195 -12.32 7.33 -2.24
C ARG A 195 -11.67 6.24 -3.11
N THR A 196 -12.28 5.08 -3.09
CA THR A 196 -11.83 3.92 -3.87
C THR A 196 -12.99 3.23 -4.57
N SER A 197 -12.71 2.52 -5.67
CA SER A 197 -13.72 1.69 -6.35
C SER A 197 -14.20 0.56 -5.44
N ARG A 198 -13.25 -0.15 -4.87
CA ARG A 198 -13.47 -1.30 -3.98
C ARG A 198 -12.51 -1.26 -2.81
N ALA A 199 -12.91 -1.74 -1.66
CA ALA A 199 -11.98 -1.98 -0.57
C ALA A 199 -11.03 -3.13 -0.93
N VAL A 200 -11.60 -4.26 -1.38
CA VAL A 200 -10.82 -5.40 -1.88
C VAL A 200 -11.37 -5.85 -3.23
N HIS A 201 -10.49 -5.99 -4.21
CA HIS A 201 -10.82 -6.46 -5.54
C HIS A 201 -9.97 -7.69 -5.90
N VAL A 202 -10.58 -8.87 -5.89
CA VAL A 202 -9.94 -10.13 -6.29
C VAL A 202 -10.49 -10.54 -7.65
N THR A 203 -9.75 -10.30 -8.71
CA THR A 203 -10.16 -10.71 -10.07
C THR A 203 -9.75 -12.14 -10.38
N ARG A 204 -8.65 -12.57 -9.78
CA ARG A 204 -8.08 -13.92 -9.93
C ARG A 204 -7.26 -14.23 -8.70
N ALA A 205 -7.49 -15.37 -8.09
CA ALA A 205 -6.65 -15.99 -7.09
C ALA A 205 -6.72 -17.50 -7.28
N LYS A 206 -5.79 -18.22 -6.71
CA LYS A 206 -5.82 -19.70 -6.74
C LYS A 206 -6.76 -20.20 -5.65
N ASP A 207 -6.41 -19.93 -4.40
CA ASP A 207 -7.18 -20.27 -3.20
C ASP A 207 -6.65 -19.45 -2.01
N GLY A 208 -7.29 -19.55 -0.82
CA GLY A 208 -6.72 -19.06 0.44
C GLY A 208 -6.61 -17.54 0.54
N VAL A 209 -7.51 -16.80 -0.10
CA VAL A 209 -7.65 -15.36 0.17
C VAL A 209 -8.74 -15.18 1.23
N GLU A 210 -8.37 -14.61 2.37
CA GLU A 210 -9.23 -14.38 3.51
C GLU A 210 -9.33 -12.87 3.80
N VAL A 211 -10.56 -12.36 3.87
CA VAL A 211 -10.89 -10.95 4.13
C VAL A 211 -11.78 -10.91 5.37
N ILE A 212 -11.18 -10.68 6.54
CA ILE A 212 -11.86 -10.95 7.82
C ILE A 212 -11.79 -9.74 8.75
N GLY A 213 -12.92 -9.38 9.35
CA GLY A 213 -13.00 -8.41 10.45
C GLY A 213 -12.63 -6.97 10.07
N ASN A 214 -12.58 -6.62 8.78
CA ASN A 214 -12.20 -5.29 8.36
C ASN A 214 -13.34 -4.29 8.55
N THR A 215 -13.00 -3.04 8.84
CA THR A 215 -13.92 -1.91 8.86
C THR A 215 -13.78 -1.11 7.59
N VAL A 216 -14.88 -0.93 6.84
CA VAL A 216 -14.86 -0.24 5.54
C VAL A 216 -15.70 1.04 5.60
N GLY A 217 -15.11 2.17 5.24
CA GLY A 217 -15.81 3.44 5.09
C GLY A 217 -16.84 3.39 3.95
N ARG A 218 -18.03 3.93 4.19
CA ARG A 218 -19.08 4.02 3.16
C ARG A 218 -18.91 5.19 2.21
N GLU A 219 -18.30 6.26 2.70
CA GLU A 219 -18.17 7.48 1.91
C GLU A 219 -17.07 7.36 0.86
N GLY A 220 -17.31 7.94 -0.30
CA GLY A 220 -16.31 8.10 -1.35
C GLY A 220 -16.13 6.91 -2.28
N ARG A 221 -16.82 5.78 -2.11
CA ARG A 221 -16.71 4.64 -3.02
C ARG A 221 -17.57 4.83 -4.27
N ASP A 222 -17.05 4.37 -5.42
CA ASP A 222 -17.79 4.43 -6.68
C ASP A 222 -18.85 3.33 -6.80
N TYR A 223 -18.66 2.22 -6.11
CA TYR A 223 -19.58 1.10 -6.12
C TYR A 223 -20.13 0.83 -4.73
N PRO A 224 -21.40 0.41 -4.62
CA PRO A 224 -22.04 0.14 -3.33
C PRO A 224 -21.40 -1.05 -2.58
N GLU A 225 -20.91 -2.05 -3.33
CA GLU A 225 -20.26 -3.22 -2.76
C GLU A 225 -18.83 -2.88 -2.31
N ALA A 226 -18.48 -3.28 -1.08
CA ALA A 226 -17.14 -3.08 -0.55
C ALA A 226 -16.11 -4.01 -1.20
N PHE A 227 -16.56 -5.21 -1.52
CA PHE A 227 -15.73 -6.29 -2.03
C PHE A 227 -16.19 -6.71 -3.44
N SER A 228 -15.25 -7.04 -4.28
CA SER A 228 -15.49 -7.71 -5.56
C SER A 228 -14.52 -8.87 -5.62
N VAL A 229 -15.00 -10.05 -5.31
CA VAL A 229 -14.15 -11.21 -5.08
C VAL A 229 -14.52 -12.39 -5.98
N THR A 230 -13.56 -13.25 -6.27
CA THR A 230 -13.78 -14.49 -7.01
C THR A 230 -14.14 -15.64 -6.09
N ALA A 231 -14.74 -16.69 -6.63
CA ALA A 231 -15.04 -17.91 -5.88
C ALA A 231 -13.77 -18.49 -5.22
N GLY A 232 -13.88 -18.86 -3.96
CA GLY A 232 -12.76 -19.35 -3.15
C GLY A 232 -12.12 -18.28 -2.25
N THR A 233 -12.57 -17.02 -2.33
CA THR A 233 -12.23 -15.99 -1.35
C THR A 233 -13.20 -16.09 -0.16
N GLU A 234 -12.66 -16.14 1.05
CA GLU A 234 -13.46 -16.09 2.29
C GLU A 234 -13.64 -14.64 2.70
N VAL A 235 -14.89 -14.23 2.93
CA VAL A 235 -15.24 -12.86 3.35
C VAL A 235 -16.13 -12.98 4.58
N GLU A 236 -15.59 -12.66 5.76
CA GLU A 236 -16.29 -12.88 7.04
C GLU A 236 -16.12 -11.69 8.00
N ASP A 237 -17.14 -11.43 8.79
CA ASP A 237 -17.15 -10.48 9.91
C ASP A 237 -16.73 -9.04 9.55
N ASN A 238 -16.76 -8.67 8.27
CA ASN A 238 -16.45 -7.31 7.85
C ASN A 238 -17.64 -6.40 8.09
N VAL A 239 -17.38 -5.17 8.50
CA VAL A 239 -18.42 -4.19 8.79
C VAL A 239 -18.14 -2.86 8.08
N PHE A 240 -19.22 -2.13 7.79
CA PHE A 240 -19.10 -0.72 7.46
C PHE A 240 -18.84 0.11 8.72
N ASP A 241 -18.32 1.32 8.53
CA ASP A 241 -18.06 2.29 9.60
C ASP A 241 -19.27 2.68 10.46
N ASN A 242 -20.48 2.37 10.00
CA ASN A 242 -21.74 2.48 10.76
C ASN A 242 -22.14 1.19 11.50
N GLY A 243 -21.33 0.14 11.43
CA GLY A 243 -21.55 -1.17 12.08
C GLY A 243 -22.50 -2.12 11.34
N GLU A 244 -22.99 -1.77 10.15
CA GLU A 244 -23.72 -2.72 9.31
C GLU A 244 -22.77 -3.73 8.66
N PRO A 245 -23.19 -5.00 8.43
CA PRO A 245 -22.37 -5.96 7.72
C PRO A 245 -21.93 -5.44 6.36
N ALA A 246 -20.66 -5.64 6.03
CA ALA A 246 -20.08 -5.35 4.73
C ALA A 246 -19.82 -6.69 4.02
N GLU A 247 -20.89 -7.32 3.58
CA GLU A 247 -20.87 -8.56 2.80
C GLU A 247 -21.01 -8.24 1.30
N ASP A 248 -20.70 -9.22 0.44
CA ASP A 248 -20.90 -9.13 -1.02
C ASP A 248 -22.38 -9.09 -1.43
#